data_0658ad841c4b14b1a79e3c9d0d0c3abb
#
_entry.id   0658ad841c4b14b1a79e3c9d0d0c3abb
#
_cell.length_a   1.000
_cell.length_b   1.000
_cell.length_c   1.000
_cell.angle_alpha   90.00
_cell.angle_beta   90.00
_cell.angle_gamma   90.00
#
_symmetry.space_group_name_H-M   'P 1'
#
loop_
_entity.id
_entity.type
_entity.pdbx_description
1 polymer ?
#
loop_
_entity_poly.entity_id
_entity_poly.type
_entity_poly.pdbx_seq_one_letter_code
_entity_poly.pdbx_strand_id
1 'polypeptide(L)'
;MNTMALDQLEPNDIFFQKILHYGMRDKTIQDVLLLEKKPATAKGENYLSYLTRFTLGYTCGVSDRPNEKNQKKVHLIMKEEPETSGETLRYIREGKIFHNERYILEEVVPKIEKLVGKKLGPKVYYFSNNPSVIVMEDLMTLGFQNKNRKVGFNEADVSIVLENMADFHAGSIYLEEQNPGCMSEIENGFIGPNLPEGFFTFIASGVKSIGAGVRDWQNGRFVSISDKLGKKSKEIIQELKVIYECDENELRTLNHGDIWMNNVMFKSDKNGKTQESCFVSNSKLI
;
A
#
# COMPACT_ATOMS: atom_id res chain seq x y z
N MET A 1 13.43 24.13 -0.45
CA MET A 1 12.13 24.27 -1.15
C MET A 1 11.07 24.48 -0.10
N ASN A 2 10.26 25.54 -0.19
CA ASN A 2 9.28 25.87 0.83
C ASN A 2 8.22 24.76 0.94
N THR A 3 8.19 24.10 2.07
CA THR A 3 7.13 23.17 2.47
C THR A 3 5.86 23.99 2.75
N MET A 4 4.88 23.91 1.86
CA MET A 4 3.53 24.41 2.16
C MET A 4 2.88 23.45 3.16
N ALA A 5 2.30 24.00 4.23
CA ALA A 5 1.54 23.22 5.21
C ALA A 5 0.22 22.70 4.59
N LEU A 6 -0.26 21.53 5.02
CA LEU A 6 -1.47 20.85 4.50
C LEU A 6 -2.74 21.67 4.57
N ASP A 7 -2.88 22.55 5.56
CA ASP A 7 -4.03 23.46 5.71
C ASP A 7 -4.19 24.43 4.52
N GLN A 8 -3.21 24.44 3.58
CA GLN A 8 -3.21 25.23 2.36
C GLN A 8 -3.41 24.38 1.09
N LEU A 9 -3.52 23.06 1.21
CA LEU A 9 -3.78 22.15 0.09
C LEU A 9 -5.29 21.90 -0.09
N GLU A 10 -6.09 22.94 -0.25
CA GLU A 10 -7.14 22.83 -1.25
C GLU A 10 -6.41 22.62 -2.56
N PRO A 11 -6.52 21.43 -3.19
CA PRO A 11 -5.77 21.13 -4.38
C PRO A 11 -6.19 22.13 -5.45
N ASN A 12 -5.35 23.13 -5.69
CA ASN A 12 -5.56 24.10 -6.75
C ASN A 12 -4.96 23.58 -8.07
N ASP A 13 -5.30 24.20 -9.17
CA ASP A 13 -4.86 23.82 -10.50
C ASP A 13 -3.32 23.72 -10.63
N ILE A 14 -2.60 24.59 -9.89
CA ILE A 14 -1.12 24.61 -9.85
C ILE A 14 -0.56 23.34 -9.18
N PHE A 15 -1.18 22.87 -8.10
CA PHE A 15 -0.79 21.64 -7.42
C PHE A 15 -1.00 20.43 -8.33
N PHE A 16 -2.17 20.32 -8.95
CA PHE A 16 -2.46 19.23 -9.90
C PHE A 16 -1.55 19.25 -11.13
N GLN A 17 -1.24 20.44 -11.64
CA GLN A 17 -0.29 20.56 -12.74
C GLN A 17 1.10 20.01 -12.37
N LYS A 18 1.61 20.33 -11.16
CA LYS A 18 2.88 19.77 -10.66
C LYS A 18 2.83 18.25 -10.57
N ILE A 19 1.75 17.68 -10.05
CA ILE A 19 1.54 16.23 -9.98
C ILE A 19 1.64 15.58 -11.36
N LEU A 20 0.94 16.15 -12.34
CA LEU A 20 0.94 15.60 -13.69
C LEU A 20 2.30 15.76 -14.39
N HIS A 21 2.97 16.92 -14.24
CA HIS A 21 4.31 17.13 -14.77
C HIS A 21 5.30 16.10 -14.23
N TYR A 22 5.26 15.82 -12.92
CA TYR A 22 6.13 14.84 -12.30
C TYR A 22 5.78 13.41 -12.73
N GLY A 23 4.51 13.02 -12.55
CA GLY A 23 4.06 11.65 -12.78
C GLY A 23 4.08 11.23 -14.24
N MET A 24 3.79 12.14 -15.17
CA MET A 24 3.81 11.87 -16.61
C MET A 24 5.15 12.18 -17.27
N ARG A 25 6.06 12.85 -16.54
CA ARG A 25 7.34 13.36 -17.09
C ARG A 25 7.14 14.24 -18.32
N ASP A 26 6.04 14.99 -18.35
CA ASP A 26 5.63 15.84 -19.48
C ASP A 26 5.36 17.26 -18.99
N LYS A 27 6.27 18.20 -19.33
CA LYS A 27 6.18 19.61 -18.98
C LYS A 27 5.26 20.41 -19.90
N THR A 28 4.74 19.79 -20.96
CA THR A 28 3.78 20.42 -21.89
C THR A 28 2.34 20.40 -21.41
N ILE A 29 2.08 19.74 -20.27
CA ILE A 29 0.74 19.66 -19.66
C ILE A 29 0.32 21.04 -19.17
N GLN A 30 -0.87 21.45 -19.58
CA GLN A 30 -1.49 22.74 -19.27
C GLN A 30 -2.99 22.58 -18.97
N ASP A 31 -3.66 23.68 -18.61
CA ASP A 31 -5.09 23.76 -18.37
C ASP A 31 -5.62 22.61 -17.49
N VAL A 32 -4.93 22.33 -16.38
CA VAL A 32 -5.32 21.24 -15.48
C VAL A 32 -6.51 21.68 -14.64
N LEU A 33 -7.59 20.92 -14.69
CA LEU A 33 -8.83 21.18 -13.97
C LEU A 33 -9.25 19.96 -13.14
N LEU A 34 -9.68 20.19 -11.92
CA LEU A 34 -10.34 19.17 -11.11
C LEU A 34 -11.77 18.96 -11.60
N LEU A 35 -12.06 17.78 -12.15
CA LEU A 35 -13.39 17.43 -12.66
C LEU A 35 -14.24 16.72 -11.61
N GLU A 36 -13.62 15.89 -10.76
CA GLU A 36 -14.30 15.13 -9.73
C GLU A 36 -13.37 14.89 -8.54
N LYS A 37 -13.90 14.96 -7.31
CA LYS A 37 -13.23 14.56 -6.06
C LYS A 37 -14.20 13.75 -5.23
N LYS A 38 -13.80 12.54 -4.78
CA LYS A 38 -14.63 11.70 -3.92
C LYS A 38 -13.78 10.77 -3.06
N PRO A 39 -14.26 10.29 -1.90
CA PRO A 39 -13.59 9.23 -1.15
C PRO A 39 -13.35 8.00 -2.05
N ALA A 40 -12.18 7.39 -1.95
CA ALA A 40 -11.85 6.16 -2.69
C ALA A 40 -12.29 4.90 -1.94
N THR A 41 -12.44 4.97 -0.61
CA THR A 41 -12.88 3.88 0.27
C THR A 41 -14.04 4.33 1.14
N ALA A 42 -14.85 3.40 1.62
CA ALA A 42 -15.89 3.69 2.59
C ALA A 42 -15.28 4.00 3.98
N LYS A 43 -16.03 4.72 4.81
CA LYS A 43 -15.59 5.05 6.18
C LYS A 43 -15.34 3.75 6.98
N GLY A 44 -14.15 3.63 7.57
CA GLY A 44 -13.75 2.48 8.38
C GLY A 44 -13.13 1.30 7.60
N GLU A 45 -12.88 1.45 6.31
CA GLU A 45 -12.17 0.44 5.51
C GLU A 45 -10.65 0.62 5.51
N ASN A 46 -10.16 1.80 5.87
CA ASN A 46 -8.74 2.10 5.99
C ASN A 46 -8.46 2.87 7.29
N TYR A 47 -7.56 2.35 8.12
CA TYR A 47 -7.27 2.89 9.45
C TYR A 47 -5.99 3.74 9.51
N LEU A 48 -5.08 3.53 8.54
CA LEU A 48 -3.75 4.14 8.55
C LEU A 48 -3.58 5.25 7.52
N SER A 49 -4.62 5.53 6.72
CA SER A 49 -4.60 6.60 5.72
C SER A 49 -5.99 6.99 5.26
N TYR A 50 -6.13 8.21 4.74
CA TYR A 50 -7.28 8.60 3.94
C TYR A 50 -6.97 8.43 2.46
N LEU A 51 -7.94 7.88 1.72
CA LEU A 51 -7.83 7.70 0.28
C LEU A 51 -8.88 8.55 -0.43
N THR A 52 -8.42 9.48 -1.26
CA THR A 52 -9.27 10.35 -2.06
C THR A 52 -9.02 10.09 -3.54
N ARG A 53 -10.09 9.89 -4.30
CA ARG A 53 -10.06 9.74 -5.76
C ARG A 53 -10.30 11.07 -6.43
N PHE A 54 -9.47 11.37 -7.46
CA PHE A 54 -9.58 12.55 -8.29
C PHE A 54 -9.71 12.17 -9.76
N THR A 55 -10.51 12.95 -10.48
CA THR A 55 -10.49 12.97 -11.94
C THR A 55 -10.03 14.35 -12.38
N LEU A 56 -8.92 14.41 -13.10
CA LEU A 56 -8.36 15.65 -13.64
C LEU A 56 -8.53 15.67 -15.15
N GLY A 57 -8.97 16.83 -15.66
CA GLY A 57 -8.90 17.17 -17.06
C GLY A 57 -7.61 17.96 -17.32
N TYR A 58 -6.96 17.77 -18.46
CA TYR A 58 -5.76 18.51 -18.83
C TYR A 58 -5.58 18.56 -20.35
N THR A 59 -4.77 19.53 -20.81
CA THR A 59 -4.29 19.60 -22.20
C THR A 59 -2.79 19.37 -22.24
N CYS A 60 -2.23 18.89 -23.36
CA CYS A 60 -0.80 18.73 -23.55
C CYS A 60 -0.39 19.01 -24.99
N GLY A 61 0.86 19.47 -25.16
CA GLY A 61 1.45 19.80 -26.45
C GLY A 61 1.04 21.18 -26.96
N VAL A 62 1.78 21.66 -27.94
CA VAL A 62 1.44 22.86 -28.74
C VAL A 62 0.54 22.39 -29.87
N SER A 63 -0.75 22.72 -29.80
CA SER A 63 -1.64 22.43 -30.94
C SER A 63 -1.38 23.46 -32.04
N ASP A 64 -0.97 23.03 -33.22
CA ASP A 64 -0.89 23.89 -34.40
C ASP A 64 -2.28 24.36 -34.88
N ARG A 65 -3.35 23.86 -34.24
CA ARG A 65 -4.74 24.23 -34.50
C ARG A 65 -5.37 24.81 -33.24
N PRO A 66 -5.56 26.14 -33.12
CA PRO A 66 -6.05 26.79 -31.91
C PRO A 66 -7.43 26.38 -31.43
N ASN A 67 -8.22 25.64 -32.23
CA ASN A 67 -9.57 25.22 -31.90
C ASN A 67 -9.75 23.75 -31.51
N GLU A 68 -8.69 22.94 -31.53
CA GLU A 68 -8.71 21.54 -31.06
C GLU A 68 -7.87 21.38 -29.84
N LYS A 69 -8.36 21.84 -28.67
CA LYS A 69 -7.79 21.46 -27.37
C LYS A 69 -8.12 19.98 -27.14
N ASN A 70 -7.16 19.09 -27.40
CA ASN A 70 -7.25 17.67 -27.06
C ASN A 70 -7.29 17.54 -25.51
N GLN A 71 -8.48 17.68 -24.94
CA GLN A 71 -8.71 17.51 -23.52
C GLN A 71 -8.59 16.03 -23.17
N LYS A 72 -7.63 15.72 -22.33
CA LYS A 72 -7.38 14.38 -21.79
C LYS A 72 -7.88 14.29 -20.35
N LYS A 73 -8.10 13.07 -19.87
CA LYS A 73 -8.45 12.80 -18.48
C LYS A 73 -7.47 11.83 -17.85
N VAL A 74 -7.23 12.01 -16.56
CA VAL A 74 -6.49 11.07 -15.73
C VAL A 74 -7.21 10.89 -14.41
N HIS A 75 -7.15 9.68 -13.87
CA HIS A 75 -7.76 9.32 -12.60
C HIS A 75 -6.66 8.92 -11.63
N LEU A 76 -6.67 9.52 -10.47
CA LEU A 76 -5.62 9.39 -9.46
C LEU A 76 -6.23 9.08 -8.10
N ILE A 77 -5.47 8.40 -7.28
CA ILE A 77 -5.74 8.20 -5.85
C ILE A 77 -4.70 9.01 -5.07
N MET A 78 -5.15 9.83 -4.15
CA MET A 78 -4.30 10.47 -3.16
C MET A 78 -4.46 9.75 -1.83
N LYS A 79 -3.35 9.33 -1.26
CA LYS A 79 -3.22 8.70 0.04
C LYS A 79 -2.55 9.69 0.99
N GLU A 80 -3.22 9.97 2.11
CA GLU A 80 -2.80 10.96 3.10
C GLU A 80 -2.76 10.35 4.49
N GLU A 81 -1.93 10.89 5.39
CA GLU A 81 -1.97 10.53 6.81
C GLU A 81 -3.38 10.79 7.36
N PRO A 82 -3.90 9.89 8.23
CA PRO A 82 -5.20 10.11 8.85
C PRO A 82 -5.11 11.28 9.85
N GLU A 83 -6.20 12.02 9.98
CA GLU A 83 -6.38 13.01 11.05
C GLU A 83 -6.55 12.29 12.38
N THR A 84 -5.45 11.84 12.95
CA THR A 84 -5.39 11.11 14.21
C THR A 84 -4.26 11.65 15.08
N SER A 85 -4.28 11.28 16.36
CA SER A 85 -3.27 11.70 17.33
C SER A 85 -2.82 10.50 18.18
N GLY A 86 -1.82 10.72 19.02
CA GLY A 86 -1.34 9.70 19.95
C GLY A 86 -0.60 8.54 19.27
N GLU A 87 -0.81 7.34 19.78
CA GLU A 87 -0.06 6.13 19.40
C GLU A 87 -0.20 5.77 17.91
N THR A 88 -1.36 5.97 17.30
CA THR A 88 -1.57 5.65 15.87
C THR A 88 -0.71 6.53 14.98
N LEU A 89 -0.68 7.85 15.22
CA LEU A 89 0.14 8.78 14.43
C LEU A 89 1.63 8.52 14.66
N ARG A 90 2.00 8.26 15.91
CA ARG A 90 3.36 7.89 16.29
C ARG A 90 3.80 6.62 15.56
N TYR A 91 2.96 5.58 15.53
CA TYR A 91 3.20 4.35 14.81
C TYR A 91 3.42 4.59 13.31
N ILE A 92 2.56 5.40 12.66
CA ILE A 92 2.67 5.72 11.23
C ILE A 92 4.02 6.38 10.92
N ARG A 93 4.45 7.33 11.75
CA ARG A 93 5.65 8.13 11.52
C ARG A 93 6.93 7.41 11.92
N GLU A 94 6.99 6.81 13.11
CA GLU A 94 8.16 6.04 13.57
C GLU A 94 8.37 4.77 12.75
N GLY A 95 7.27 4.11 12.30
CA GLY A 95 7.32 2.98 11.37
C GLY A 95 7.62 3.38 9.93
N LYS A 96 7.80 4.68 9.63
CA LYS A 96 8.10 5.21 8.27
C LYS A 96 7.16 4.67 7.18
N ILE A 97 5.88 4.40 7.53
CA ILE A 97 4.93 3.68 6.67
C ILE A 97 4.81 4.32 5.29
N PHE A 98 4.60 5.65 5.21
CA PHE A 98 4.49 6.37 3.94
C PHE A 98 5.81 6.42 3.17
N HIS A 99 6.94 6.55 3.88
CA HIS A 99 8.26 6.56 3.28
C HIS A 99 8.57 5.21 2.60
N ASN A 100 8.37 4.11 3.31
CA ASN A 100 8.61 2.76 2.80
C ASN A 100 7.70 2.46 1.59
N GLU A 101 6.40 2.74 1.73
CA GLU A 101 5.45 2.53 0.63
C GLU A 101 5.81 3.35 -0.61
N ARG A 102 6.14 4.62 -0.45
CA ARG A 102 6.63 5.46 -1.55
C ARG A 102 7.86 4.85 -2.21
N TYR A 103 8.90 4.52 -1.42
CA TYR A 103 10.14 3.99 -1.96
C TYR A 103 9.91 2.72 -2.78
N ILE A 104 9.07 1.82 -2.28
CA ILE A 104 8.76 0.58 -2.96
C ILE A 104 7.98 0.80 -4.23
N LEU A 105 6.94 1.64 -4.20
CA LEU A 105 6.12 1.92 -5.38
C LEU A 105 6.86 2.74 -6.45
N GLU A 106 7.83 3.56 -6.06
CA GLU A 106 8.56 4.44 -6.98
C GLU A 106 9.86 3.82 -7.50
N GLU A 107 10.60 3.13 -6.62
CA GLU A 107 11.95 2.65 -6.92
C GLU A 107 12.05 1.15 -7.11
N VAL A 108 11.25 0.34 -6.42
CA VAL A 108 11.38 -1.12 -6.44
C VAL A 108 10.40 -1.75 -7.43
N VAL A 109 9.10 -1.51 -7.25
CA VAL A 109 8.04 -2.11 -8.08
C VAL A 109 8.25 -1.90 -9.57
N PRO A 110 8.57 -0.68 -10.08
CA PRO A 110 8.76 -0.48 -11.52
C PRO A 110 9.95 -1.25 -12.10
N LYS A 111 10.98 -1.48 -11.30
CA LYS A 111 12.15 -2.27 -11.73
C LYS A 111 11.78 -3.75 -11.82
N ILE A 112 11.03 -4.28 -10.84
CA ILE A 112 10.54 -5.66 -10.86
C ILE A 112 9.52 -5.85 -12.00
N GLU A 113 8.57 -4.94 -12.19
CA GLU A 113 7.61 -4.97 -13.32
C GLU A 113 8.33 -5.08 -14.68
N LYS A 114 9.44 -4.36 -14.83
CA LYS A 114 10.27 -4.44 -16.04
C LYS A 114 10.94 -5.80 -16.22
N LEU A 115 11.35 -6.46 -15.14
CA LEU A 115 11.97 -7.78 -15.18
C LEU A 115 10.95 -8.87 -15.52
N VAL A 116 9.76 -8.82 -14.91
CA VAL A 116 8.75 -9.88 -15.05
C VAL A 116 7.74 -9.62 -16.18
N GLY A 117 7.74 -8.41 -16.76
CA GLY A 117 6.87 -8.06 -17.89
C GLY A 117 5.38 -7.91 -17.52
N LYS A 118 5.04 -7.71 -16.24
CA LYS A 118 3.66 -7.55 -15.77
C LYS A 118 3.55 -6.46 -14.72
N LYS A 119 2.33 -5.93 -14.55
CA LYS A 119 2.02 -4.89 -13.57
C LYS A 119 1.84 -5.51 -12.18
N LEU A 120 2.51 -4.96 -11.18
CA LEU A 120 2.43 -5.41 -9.78
C LEU A 120 1.80 -4.39 -8.85
N GLY A 121 1.84 -3.10 -9.20
CA GLY A 121 1.32 -2.03 -8.35
C GLY A 121 0.93 -0.75 -9.11
N PRO A 122 0.38 0.26 -8.42
CA PRO A 122 0.05 1.54 -9.03
C PRO A 122 1.31 2.36 -9.31
N LYS A 123 1.31 3.10 -10.41
CA LYS A 123 2.34 4.08 -10.71
C LYS A 123 2.23 5.27 -9.76
N VAL A 124 3.34 5.73 -9.19
CA VAL A 124 3.40 6.96 -8.40
C VAL A 124 3.45 8.19 -9.33
N TYR A 125 2.61 9.17 -9.04
CA TYR A 125 2.55 10.45 -9.73
C TYR A 125 3.17 11.60 -8.94
N TYR A 126 3.16 11.51 -7.61
CA TYR A 126 3.72 12.52 -6.73
C TYR A 126 3.83 11.98 -5.30
N PHE A 127 4.76 12.51 -4.54
CA PHE A 127 4.83 12.28 -3.11
C PHE A 127 5.32 13.53 -2.36
N SER A 128 4.98 13.60 -1.07
CA SER A 128 5.51 14.56 -0.09
C SER A 128 5.73 13.84 1.24
N ASN A 129 6.79 14.22 1.95
CA ASN A 129 7.07 13.68 3.29
C ASN A 129 6.48 14.56 4.41
N ASN A 130 6.17 15.82 4.11
CA ASN A 130 5.58 16.75 5.07
C ASN A 130 4.66 17.73 4.33
N PRO A 131 3.38 17.48 4.40
CA PRO A 131 2.72 16.32 4.96
C PRO A 131 3.00 15.04 4.16
N SER A 132 2.80 13.87 4.80
CA SER A 132 2.95 12.59 4.12
C SER A 132 1.80 12.35 3.15
N VAL A 133 2.08 12.45 1.87
CA VAL A 133 1.11 12.26 0.78
C VAL A 133 1.75 11.44 -0.32
N ILE A 134 1.00 10.45 -0.83
CA ILE A 134 1.35 9.70 -2.05
C ILE A 134 0.18 9.87 -3.03
N VAL A 135 0.46 10.36 -4.23
CA VAL A 135 -0.51 10.40 -5.34
C VAL A 135 -0.12 9.32 -6.34
N MET A 136 -1.07 8.44 -6.64
CA MET A 136 -0.84 7.28 -7.49
C MET A 136 -1.96 7.08 -8.50
N GLU A 137 -1.70 6.22 -9.46
CA GLU A 137 -2.65 5.78 -10.49
C GLU A 137 -3.89 5.12 -9.88
N ASP A 138 -5.07 5.43 -10.41
CA ASP A 138 -6.29 4.72 -10.07
C ASP A 138 -6.42 3.45 -10.90
N LEU A 139 -6.07 2.31 -10.32
CA LEU A 139 -6.11 1.00 -10.97
C LEU A 139 -7.51 0.59 -11.43
N MET A 140 -8.59 1.15 -10.85
CA MET A 140 -9.95 0.87 -11.30
C MET A 140 -10.17 1.28 -12.77
N THR A 141 -9.49 2.32 -13.22
CA THR A 141 -9.59 2.79 -14.62
C THR A 141 -8.88 1.87 -15.62
N LEU A 142 -8.01 1.01 -15.12
CA LEU A 142 -7.34 -0.05 -15.89
C LEU A 142 -8.12 -1.39 -15.86
N GLY A 143 -9.30 -1.39 -15.22
CA GLY A 143 -10.16 -2.56 -15.09
C GLY A 143 -9.90 -3.44 -13.87
N PHE A 144 -9.04 -3.00 -12.95
CA PHE A 144 -8.83 -3.72 -11.70
C PHE A 144 -9.93 -3.40 -10.69
N GLN A 145 -10.36 -4.40 -9.92
CA GLN A 145 -11.41 -4.29 -8.89
C GLN A 145 -11.06 -5.17 -7.68
N ASN A 146 -11.47 -4.72 -6.49
CA ASN A 146 -11.39 -5.57 -5.30
C ASN A 146 -12.45 -6.68 -5.36
N LYS A 147 -12.13 -7.84 -4.83
CA LYS A 147 -13.09 -8.93 -4.61
C LYS A 147 -13.93 -8.68 -3.36
N ASN A 148 -15.09 -9.33 -3.31
CA ASN A 148 -15.96 -9.24 -2.14
C ASN A 148 -15.31 -9.94 -0.93
N ARG A 149 -14.94 -9.16 0.09
CA ARG A 149 -14.25 -9.67 1.30
C ARG A 149 -15.05 -10.72 2.10
N LYS A 150 -16.38 -10.77 1.95
CA LYS A 150 -17.22 -11.77 2.62
C LYS A 150 -17.19 -13.14 1.91
N VAL A 151 -16.84 -13.15 0.63
CA VAL A 151 -16.76 -14.37 -0.18
C VAL A 151 -15.35 -14.97 -0.12
N GLY A 152 -14.33 -14.14 -0.09
CA GLY A 152 -12.93 -14.57 -0.13
C GLY A 152 -12.39 -14.71 -1.55
N PHE A 153 -11.18 -15.21 -1.65
CA PHE A 153 -10.52 -15.56 -2.90
C PHE A 153 -10.81 -17.02 -3.26
N ASN A 154 -11.05 -17.30 -4.52
CA ASN A 154 -11.04 -18.68 -5.02
C ASN A 154 -9.60 -19.14 -5.33
N GLU A 155 -9.43 -20.42 -5.67
CA GLU A 155 -8.12 -21.01 -5.94
C GLU A 155 -7.37 -20.29 -7.07
N ALA A 156 -8.06 -19.90 -8.15
CA ALA A 156 -7.45 -19.19 -9.27
C ALA A 156 -6.97 -17.76 -8.84
N ASP A 157 -7.74 -17.07 -8.00
CA ASP A 157 -7.36 -15.79 -7.45
C ASP A 157 -6.10 -15.92 -6.58
N VAL A 158 -6.07 -16.92 -5.69
CA VAL A 158 -4.93 -17.18 -4.80
C VAL A 158 -3.69 -17.53 -5.61
N SER A 159 -3.80 -18.38 -6.65
CA SER A 159 -2.67 -18.75 -7.50
C SER A 159 -2.00 -17.52 -8.13
N ILE A 160 -2.80 -16.61 -8.70
CA ILE A 160 -2.27 -15.37 -9.32
C ILE A 160 -1.61 -14.45 -8.27
N VAL A 161 -2.18 -14.36 -7.07
CA VAL A 161 -1.57 -13.58 -5.98
C VAL A 161 -0.23 -14.18 -5.56
N LEU A 162 -0.16 -15.51 -5.39
CA LEU A 162 1.08 -16.21 -5.01
C LEU A 162 2.15 -16.11 -6.10
N GLU A 163 1.79 -16.17 -7.38
CA GLU A 163 2.71 -15.93 -8.50
C GLU A 163 3.28 -14.51 -8.44
N ASN A 164 2.43 -13.49 -8.22
CA ASN A 164 2.89 -12.12 -8.08
C ASN A 164 3.77 -11.91 -6.83
N MET A 165 3.49 -12.61 -5.73
CA MET A 165 4.35 -12.60 -4.54
C MET A 165 5.71 -13.22 -4.86
N ALA A 166 5.72 -14.37 -5.53
CA ALA A 166 6.97 -15.04 -5.91
C ALA A 166 7.84 -14.13 -6.81
N ASP A 167 7.23 -13.46 -7.80
CA ASP A 167 7.92 -12.51 -8.66
C ASP A 167 8.43 -11.30 -7.89
N PHE A 168 7.65 -10.78 -6.94
CA PHE A 168 8.05 -9.67 -6.11
C PHE A 168 9.24 -10.04 -5.21
N HIS A 169 9.19 -11.21 -4.57
CA HIS A 169 10.27 -11.73 -3.73
C HIS A 169 11.55 -11.97 -4.56
N ALA A 170 11.45 -12.74 -5.65
CA ALA A 170 12.59 -13.03 -6.52
C ALA A 170 13.17 -11.77 -7.13
N GLY A 171 12.32 -10.84 -7.57
CA GLY A 171 12.73 -9.55 -8.10
C GLY A 171 13.48 -8.70 -7.08
N SER A 172 13.05 -8.69 -5.81
CA SER A 172 13.73 -7.96 -4.74
C SER A 172 15.12 -8.53 -4.44
N ILE A 173 15.26 -9.86 -4.41
CA ILE A 173 16.55 -10.53 -4.26
C ILE A 173 17.48 -10.15 -5.42
N TYR A 174 17.00 -10.27 -6.65
CA TYR A 174 17.77 -9.93 -7.83
C TYR A 174 18.24 -8.46 -7.81
N LEU A 175 17.36 -7.51 -7.44
CA LEU A 175 17.72 -6.10 -7.37
C LEU A 175 18.80 -5.84 -6.30
N GLU A 176 18.72 -6.49 -5.14
CA GLU A 176 19.71 -6.38 -4.08
C GLU A 176 21.06 -6.98 -4.51
N GLU A 177 21.06 -8.11 -5.24
CA GLU A 177 22.28 -8.70 -5.81
C GLU A 177 22.93 -7.79 -6.87
N GLN A 178 22.12 -7.12 -7.73
CA GLN A 178 22.64 -6.22 -8.75
C GLN A 178 23.10 -4.87 -8.19
N ASN A 179 22.51 -4.41 -7.11
CA ASN A 179 22.83 -3.15 -6.45
C ASN A 179 22.74 -3.31 -4.94
N PRO A 180 23.79 -3.86 -4.29
CA PRO A 180 23.81 -4.13 -2.87
C PRO A 180 23.49 -2.87 -2.03
N GLY A 181 22.59 -3.02 -1.08
CA GLY A 181 22.12 -1.94 -0.23
C GLY A 181 20.93 -1.15 -0.80
N CYS A 182 20.42 -1.50 -1.97
CA CYS A 182 19.25 -0.79 -2.52
C CYS A 182 17.97 -0.99 -1.72
N MET A 183 17.90 -2.01 -0.86
CA MET A 183 16.79 -2.22 0.07
C MET A 183 17.04 -1.60 1.46
N SER A 184 18.22 -1.01 1.72
CA SER A 184 18.56 -0.43 3.03
C SER A 184 17.72 0.80 3.39
N GLU A 185 17.11 1.47 2.42
CA GLU A 185 16.14 2.55 2.65
C GLU A 185 14.87 2.07 3.37
N ILE A 186 14.58 0.77 3.30
CA ILE A 186 13.45 0.13 3.97
C ILE A 186 13.94 -0.40 5.32
N GLU A 187 14.03 0.49 6.30
CA GLU A 187 14.69 0.18 7.56
C GLU A 187 13.90 -0.73 8.51
N ASN A 188 12.56 -0.67 8.44
CA ASN A 188 11.71 -1.40 9.37
C ASN A 188 10.46 -1.90 8.66
N GLY A 189 10.22 -3.18 8.80
CA GLY A 189 8.95 -3.76 8.41
C GLY A 189 7.81 -3.42 9.35
N PHE A 190 6.64 -3.97 9.05
CA PHE A 190 5.43 -3.85 9.88
C PHE A 190 5.65 -4.35 11.33
N ILE A 191 6.51 -5.34 11.50
CA ILE A 191 6.94 -5.84 12.79
C ILE A 191 8.48 -5.84 12.76
N GLY A 192 9.09 -5.00 13.57
CA GLY A 192 10.54 -4.90 13.69
C GLY A 192 10.95 -4.57 15.12
N PRO A 193 12.25 -4.66 15.44
CA PRO A 193 12.75 -4.42 16.78
C PRO A 193 12.47 -3.00 17.30
N ASN A 194 12.25 -2.05 16.39
CA ASN A 194 12.04 -0.63 16.71
C ASN A 194 10.57 -0.21 16.77
N LEU A 195 9.64 -1.16 16.73
CA LEU A 195 8.22 -0.82 16.87
C LEU A 195 7.87 -0.28 18.24
N PRO A 196 6.95 0.68 18.34
CA PRO A 196 6.44 1.15 19.62
C PRO A 196 5.91 0.00 20.46
N GLU A 197 6.19 0.01 21.76
CA GLU A 197 5.79 -1.04 22.71
C GLU A 197 4.25 -1.25 22.70
N GLY A 198 3.49 -0.18 22.44
CA GLY A 198 2.04 -0.25 22.29
C GLY A 198 1.57 -1.19 21.18
N PHE A 199 2.36 -1.37 20.11
CA PHE A 199 2.02 -2.31 19.04
C PHE A 199 2.16 -3.77 19.49
N PHE A 200 3.24 -4.10 20.19
CA PHE A 200 3.41 -5.44 20.79
C PHE A 200 2.30 -5.74 21.79
N THR A 201 1.93 -4.75 22.59
CA THR A 201 0.81 -4.84 23.54
C THR A 201 -0.52 -5.08 22.82
N PHE A 202 -0.74 -4.44 21.67
CA PHE A 202 -1.92 -4.66 20.82
C PHE A 202 -2.00 -6.11 20.32
N ILE A 203 -0.89 -6.67 19.80
CA ILE A 203 -0.83 -8.08 19.36
C ILE A 203 -1.12 -9.02 20.52
N ALA A 204 -0.44 -8.87 21.65
CA ALA A 204 -0.62 -9.71 22.83
C ALA A 204 -2.07 -9.65 23.34
N SER A 205 -2.68 -8.46 23.37
CA SER A 205 -4.08 -8.26 23.74
C SER A 205 -5.05 -8.92 22.75
N GLY A 206 -4.74 -8.86 21.45
CA GLY A 206 -5.49 -9.56 20.41
C GLY A 206 -5.51 -11.07 20.62
N VAL A 207 -4.34 -11.68 20.83
CA VAL A 207 -4.21 -13.13 21.12
C VAL A 207 -4.97 -13.51 22.38
N LYS A 208 -4.86 -12.70 23.45
CA LYS A 208 -5.60 -12.91 24.70
C LYS A 208 -7.12 -12.83 24.50
N SER A 209 -7.57 -11.85 23.72
CA SER A 209 -9.00 -11.65 23.42
C SER A 209 -9.57 -12.81 22.61
N ILE A 210 -8.83 -13.28 21.59
CA ILE A 210 -9.21 -14.47 20.82
C ILE A 210 -9.29 -15.68 21.77
N GLY A 211 -8.29 -15.87 22.63
CA GLY A 211 -8.29 -16.94 23.61
C GLY A 211 -9.54 -16.92 24.49
N ALA A 212 -9.93 -15.76 25.02
CA ALA A 212 -11.16 -15.61 25.80
C ALA A 212 -12.42 -15.91 24.96
N GLY A 213 -12.48 -15.40 23.72
CA GLY A 213 -13.65 -15.58 22.85
C GLY A 213 -13.91 -17.03 22.43
N VAL A 214 -12.86 -17.81 22.17
CA VAL A 214 -13.02 -19.21 21.72
C VAL A 214 -13.39 -20.19 22.86
N ARG A 215 -13.27 -19.77 24.11
CA ARG A 215 -13.47 -20.62 25.27
C ARG A 215 -14.84 -21.31 25.27
N ASP A 216 -15.86 -20.54 24.97
CA ASP A 216 -17.27 -20.99 25.05
C ASP A 216 -17.78 -21.53 23.71
N TRP A 217 -16.97 -21.54 22.66
CA TRP A 217 -17.38 -22.06 21.35
C TRP A 217 -17.69 -23.55 21.43
N GLN A 218 -18.78 -23.95 20.80
CA GLN A 218 -19.23 -25.34 20.71
C GLN A 218 -19.27 -26.01 22.09
N ASN A 219 -19.91 -25.36 23.08
CA ASN A 219 -20.06 -25.85 24.44
C ASN A 219 -18.73 -26.22 25.14
N GLY A 220 -17.73 -25.38 24.97
CA GLY A 220 -16.44 -25.56 25.63
C GLY A 220 -15.47 -26.52 24.94
N ARG A 221 -15.77 -26.94 23.72
CA ARG A 221 -14.87 -27.82 22.93
C ARG A 221 -13.45 -27.28 22.78
N PHE A 222 -13.28 -25.94 22.81
CA PHE A 222 -12.02 -25.27 22.59
C PHE A 222 -11.35 -24.71 23.85
N VAL A 223 -11.74 -25.15 25.04
CA VAL A 223 -11.13 -24.70 26.31
C VAL A 223 -9.62 -24.88 26.32
N SER A 224 -9.11 -26.02 25.86
CA SER A 224 -7.66 -26.26 25.80
C SER A 224 -6.92 -25.30 24.83
N ILE A 225 -7.57 -24.87 23.76
CA ILE A 225 -7.02 -23.87 22.82
C ILE A 225 -7.05 -22.49 23.48
N SER A 226 -8.16 -22.14 24.15
CA SER A 226 -8.28 -20.93 24.95
C SER A 226 -7.13 -20.79 25.97
N ASP A 227 -6.86 -21.83 26.73
CA ASP A 227 -5.80 -21.85 27.75
C ASP A 227 -4.40 -21.69 27.12
N LYS A 228 -4.14 -22.36 25.96
CA LYS A 228 -2.90 -22.19 25.19
C LYS A 228 -2.74 -20.76 24.68
N LEU A 229 -3.78 -20.15 24.12
CA LEU A 229 -3.75 -18.77 23.64
C LEU A 229 -3.53 -17.78 24.79
N GLY A 230 -4.17 -18.00 25.93
CA GLY A 230 -3.97 -17.20 27.14
C GLY A 230 -2.53 -17.23 27.65
N LYS A 231 -1.85 -18.40 27.58
CA LYS A 231 -0.42 -18.53 27.87
C LYS A 231 0.42 -17.84 26.79
N LYS A 232 0.15 -18.14 25.52
CA LYS A 232 0.89 -17.58 24.38
C LYS A 232 0.86 -16.05 24.33
N SER A 233 -0.25 -15.42 24.73
CA SER A 233 -0.37 -13.96 24.76
C SER A 233 0.67 -13.26 25.66
N LYS A 234 1.27 -13.97 26.61
CA LYS A 234 2.33 -13.45 27.48
C LYS A 234 3.73 -13.63 26.88
N GLU A 235 3.90 -14.62 26.03
CA GLU A 235 5.18 -15.05 25.45
C GLU A 235 5.42 -14.45 24.06
N ILE A 236 4.34 -14.16 23.34
CA ILE A 236 4.37 -13.82 21.91
C ILE A 236 5.25 -12.60 21.58
N ILE A 237 5.32 -11.62 22.47
CA ILE A 237 6.16 -10.42 22.27
C ILE A 237 7.63 -10.80 22.17
N GLN A 238 8.11 -11.66 23.09
CA GLN A 238 9.49 -12.11 23.08
C GLN A 238 9.79 -12.99 21.86
N GLU A 239 8.88 -13.87 21.50
CA GLU A 239 9.02 -14.73 20.35
C GLU A 239 9.07 -13.92 19.04
N LEU A 240 8.21 -12.89 18.89
CA LEU A 240 8.24 -11.99 17.74
C LEU A 240 9.58 -11.26 17.64
N LYS A 241 10.13 -10.78 18.74
CA LYS A 241 11.45 -10.11 18.71
C LYS A 241 12.55 -11.03 18.21
N VAL A 242 12.55 -12.31 18.64
CA VAL A 242 13.54 -13.31 18.18
C VAL A 242 13.38 -13.62 16.68
N ILE A 243 12.15 -13.73 16.18
CA ILE A 243 11.89 -13.99 14.74
C ILE A 243 12.48 -12.88 13.86
N TYR A 244 12.59 -11.64 14.38
CA TYR A 244 13.17 -10.51 13.66
C TYR A 244 14.69 -10.38 13.81
N GLU A 245 15.32 -11.20 14.62
CA GLU A 245 16.78 -11.33 14.65
C GLU A 245 17.20 -12.18 13.45
N CYS A 246 17.48 -11.53 12.31
CA CYS A 246 17.90 -12.21 11.09
C CYS A 246 19.25 -12.91 11.25
N ASP A 247 19.34 -14.19 10.94
CA ASP A 247 20.62 -14.88 10.71
C ASP A 247 21.24 -14.38 9.39
N GLU A 248 22.57 -14.23 9.35
CA GLU A 248 23.29 -13.83 8.12
C GLU A 248 23.14 -14.84 6.99
N ASN A 249 22.82 -16.09 7.30
CA ASN A 249 22.63 -17.19 6.35
C ASN A 249 21.18 -17.34 5.87
N GLU A 250 20.24 -16.56 6.39
CA GLU A 250 18.85 -16.61 5.95
C GLU A 250 18.64 -15.86 4.63
N LEU A 251 17.80 -16.44 3.77
CA LEU A 251 17.37 -15.78 2.54
C LEU A 251 16.51 -14.56 2.89
N ARG A 252 17.02 -13.39 2.58
CA ARG A 252 16.31 -12.12 2.78
C ARG A 252 15.59 -11.70 1.53
N THR A 253 14.33 -11.34 1.66
CA THR A 253 13.52 -10.82 0.57
C THR A 253 12.61 -9.71 1.06
N LEU A 254 12.23 -8.81 0.17
CA LEU A 254 11.25 -7.80 0.47
C LEU A 254 9.86 -8.43 0.53
N ASN A 255 9.22 -8.37 1.68
CA ASN A 255 7.87 -8.89 1.88
C ASN A 255 6.83 -7.78 1.77
N HIS A 256 5.66 -8.10 1.23
CA HIS A 256 4.55 -7.16 1.23
C HIS A 256 4.00 -6.91 2.66
N GLY A 257 4.00 -7.92 3.51
CA GLY A 257 3.65 -7.84 4.94
C GLY A 257 2.18 -7.64 5.29
N ASP A 258 1.31 -7.29 4.32
CA ASP A 258 -0.12 -7.05 4.56
C ASP A 258 -0.98 -7.47 3.36
N ILE A 259 -0.78 -8.70 2.85
CA ILE A 259 -1.61 -9.23 1.76
C ILE A 259 -2.92 -9.74 2.32
N TRP A 260 -3.99 -8.98 2.08
CA TRP A 260 -5.36 -9.33 2.38
C TRP A 260 -6.30 -8.72 1.33
N MET A 261 -7.59 -9.05 1.41
CA MET A 261 -8.59 -8.74 0.38
C MET A 261 -8.60 -7.30 -0.13
N ASN A 262 -8.40 -6.31 0.77
CA ASN A 262 -8.48 -4.90 0.40
C ASN A 262 -7.19 -4.40 -0.28
N ASN A 263 -6.07 -5.09 -0.07
CA ASN A 263 -4.76 -4.69 -0.61
C ASN A 263 -4.42 -5.39 -1.92
N VAL A 264 -5.36 -6.14 -2.49
CA VAL A 264 -5.21 -6.79 -3.80
C VAL A 264 -6.40 -6.45 -4.67
N MET A 265 -6.12 -6.00 -5.88
CA MET A 265 -7.12 -5.79 -6.92
C MET A 265 -6.89 -6.75 -8.08
N PHE A 266 -7.98 -7.16 -8.73
CA PHE A 266 -7.97 -8.15 -9.79
C PHE A 266 -8.60 -7.60 -11.06
N LYS A 267 -8.04 -7.99 -12.18
CA LYS A 267 -8.62 -7.77 -13.51
C LYS A 267 -9.07 -9.09 -14.08
N SER A 268 -10.33 -9.13 -14.50
CA SER A 268 -10.95 -10.33 -15.04
C SER A 268 -11.29 -10.14 -16.52
N ASP A 269 -11.36 -11.26 -17.26
CA ASP A 269 -11.85 -11.28 -18.62
C ASP A 269 -13.39 -11.11 -18.70
N LYS A 270 -13.93 -11.16 -19.91
CA LYS A 270 -15.37 -11.03 -20.18
C LYS A 270 -16.23 -12.13 -19.53
N ASN A 271 -15.63 -13.25 -19.19
CA ASN A 271 -16.28 -14.40 -18.54
C ASN A 271 -16.15 -14.34 -17.01
N GLY A 272 -15.55 -13.29 -16.46
CA GLY A 272 -15.30 -13.15 -15.03
C GLY A 272 -14.11 -13.95 -14.49
N LYS A 273 -13.32 -14.59 -15.36
CA LYS A 273 -12.11 -15.31 -14.96
C LYS A 273 -11.00 -14.30 -14.70
N THR A 274 -10.40 -14.38 -13.52
CA THR A 274 -9.26 -13.56 -13.14
C THR A 274 -8.06 -13.80 -14.04
N GLN A 275 -7.44 -12.75 -14.54
CA GLN A 275 -6.28 -12.76 -15.44
C GLN A 275 -5.05 -12.12 -14.79
N GLU A 276 -5.23 -11.07 -14.05
CA GLU A 276 -4.17 -10.27 -13.45
C GLU A 276 -4.54 -9.87 -12.02
N SER A 277 -3.54 -9.66 -11.17
CA SER A 277 -3.72 -8.98 -9.89
C SER A 277 -2.65 -7.91 -9.69
N CYS A 278 -2.97 -6.89 -8.88
CA CYS A 278 -2.03 -5.85 -8.45
C CYS A 278 -2.14 -5.65 -6.94
N PHE A 279 -1.03 -5.34 -6.31
CA PHE A 279 -0.98 -4.88 -4.93
C PHE A 279 -1.27 -3.38 -4.86
N VAL A 280 -2.18 -2.92 -3.98
CA VAL A 280 -2.63 -1.52 -3.95
C VAL A 280 -2.25 -0.76 -2.70
N SER A 281 -1.73 -1.43 -1.71
CA SER A 281 -1.21 -0.82 -0.50
C SER A 281 -0.02 -1.62 -0.03
N ASN A 282 1.11 -0.96 0.12
CA ASN A 282 2.34 -1.53 0.63
C ASN A 282 2.71 -0.86 1.96
N SER A 283 1.70 -0.41 2.72
CA SER A 283 1.91 0.34 3.95
C SER A 283 2.55 -0.46 5.09
N LYS A 284 2.81 -1.74 4.86
CA LYS A 284 3.22 -2.66 5.92
C LYS A 284 4.27 -3.66 5.44
N LEU A 285 5.28 -3.19 4.72
CA LEU A 285 6.36 -4.08 4.29
C LEU A 285 7.21 -4.56 5.45
N ILE A 286 7.44 -5.84 5.49
CA ILE A 286 8.34 -6.53 6.43
C ILE A 286 9.60 -6.92 5.69
#